data_de59180392c8475ff047fae3622fba1b
#
_entry.id   de59180392c8475ff047fae3622fba1b
#
_cell.length_a   1.000
_cell.length_b   1.000
_cell.length_c   1.000
_cell.angle_alpha   90.00
_cell.angle_beta   90.00
_cell.angle_gamma   90.00
#
_symmetry.space_group_name_H-M   'P 1'
#
loop_
_entity.id
_entity.type
_entity.pdbx_description
1 polymer ?
#
loop_
_entity_poly.entity_id
_entity_poly.type
_entity_poly.pdbx_seq_one_letter_code
_entity_poly.pdbx_strand_id
1 'polypeptide(L)'
;MGQHLWRPRQRRLPGILTRSPVGTKNQGWKDSGDAIVYEDGRAVPAPIATCELQGYWYAAQQLMAVLAWVLGERRRARELWRAARALKQRFNRDFWDPEERFYGLALDPDKRLVCTATSNVGHCLASGIIAREHLRDVVARLLAPDLFSGWGIRTLTTRHPAYNPLSYHLGSVWPVENATICFGLRRMGFDAETLRLAEALFRLAELYADDRLPETVGGYAPDEHPTPGAYPRSNSPQTWNASAMPLVLQTLLGLMPYAARHVLLVDPLLPSSWPAVELHGLRVGGTTASLRFWRDENDRTHTRLLEKDGPLHVIRQPPPEAVGVGLGRRLRALLPSK
;
A
#
# COMPACT_ATOMS: atom_id res chain seq x y z
N MET A 1 31.89 -3.46 3.23
CA MET A 1 31.03 -2.68 4.17
C MET A 1 29.92 -3.59 4.66
N GLY A 2 30.04 -4.05 5.90
CA GLY A 2 29.32 -5.20 6.40
C GLY A 2 27.85 -4.94 6.67
N GLN A 3 27.03 -5.67 6.00
CA GLN A 3 25.62 -5.85 6.31
C GLN A 3 25.48 -6.53 7.68
N HIS A 4 25.35 -5.76 8.73
CA HIS A 4 24.78 -6.27 9.97
C HIS A 4 23.26 -6.09 9.94
N LEU A 5 22.59 -6.77 8.98
CA LEU A 5 21.20 -7.13 9.14
C LEU A 5 21.14 -7.91 10.45
N TRP A 6 20.54 -7.29 11.44
CA TRP A 6 20.24 -7.89 12.72
C TRP A 6 19.55 -9.25 12.48
N ARG A 7 20.24 -10.36 12.69
CA ARG A 7 19.66 -11.70 12.53
C ARG A 7 18.62 -11.88 13.64
N PRO A 8 17.34 -11.96 13.33
CA PRO A 8 16.35 -12.24 14.36
C PRO A 8 16.58 -13.68 14.84
N ARG A 9 16.90 -13.86 16.10
CA ARG A 9 16.51 -15.09 16.77
C ARG A 9 15.01 -15.22 16.52
N GLN A 10 14.51 -16.32 16.03
CA GLN A 10 13.19 -16.58 15.42
C GLN A 10 11.93 -16.09 16.19
N ARG A 11 12.08 -15.30 17.24
CA ARG A 11 11.04 -14.86 18.17
C ARG A 11 10.85 -13.32 18.26
N ARG A 12 11.56 -12.51 17.49
CA ARG A 12 11.47 -11.04 17.61
C ARG A 12 10.88 -10.40 16.36
N LEU A 13 10.10 -9.35 16.56
CA LEU A 13 9.62 -8.49 15.49
C LEU A 13 10.78 -7.67 14.90
N PRO A 14 10.86 -7.46 13.57
CA PRO A 14 11.84 -6.56 12.97
C PRO A 14 11.76 -5.17 13.58
N GLY A 15 12.90 -4.56 13.86
CA GLY A 15 12.98 -3.21 14.42
C GLY A 15 14.10 -2.40 13.79
N ILE A 16 14.03 -1.09 13.95
CA ILE A 16 14.96 -0.09 13.45
C ILE A 16 15.87 0.35 14.58
N LEU A 17 17.18 0.32 14.34
CA LEU A 17 18.19 0.84 15.24
C LEU A 17 19.36 1.37 14.44
N THR A 18 19.53 2.70 14.38
CA THR A 18 20.78 3.27 13.89
C THR A 18 21.87 3.17 14.94
N ARG A 19 23.06 2.80 14.51
CA ARG A 19 24.28 2.76 15.35
C ARG A 19 25.22 3.93 15.06
N SER A 20 24.92 4.69 14.03
CA SER A 20 25.70 5.85 13.63
C SER A 20 25.18 7.11 14.32
N PRO A 21 26.02 7.96 14.92
CA PRO A 21 25.59 9.22 15.50
C PRO A 21 25.10 10.22 14.44
N VAL A 22 25.48 10.04 13.18
CA VAL A 22 25.07 10.89 12.04
C VAL A 22 24.11 10.17 11.09
N GLY A 23 23.70 8.94 11.40
CA GLY A 23 22.79 8.16 10.58
C GLY A 23 21.33 8.56 10.80
N THR A 24 20.48 8.28 9.79
CA THR A 24 19.04 8.46 9.88
C THR A 24 18.46 7.65 11.06
N LYS A 25 17.75 8.33 11.95
CA LYS A 25 17.16 7.70 13.15
C LYS A 25 16.08 6.70 12.77
N ASN A 26 15.16 7.11 11.88
CA ASN A 26 14.10 6.28 11.35
C ASN A 26 14.52 5.75 9.98
N GLN A 27 14.53 4.44 9.82
CA GLN A 27 14.89 3.75 8.58
C GLN A 27 13.66 3.06 7.97
N GLY A 28 12.47 3.52 8.33
CA GLY A 28 11.19 3.14 7.77
C GLY A 28 10.78 4.07 6.61
N TRP A 29 9.55 3.98 6.21
CA TRP A 29 8.99 4.86 5.17
C TRP A 29 9.02 6.35 5.62
N LYS A 30 8.69 6.62 6.89
CA LYS A 30 8.86 7.95 7.50
C LYS A 30 10.27 8.07 8.07
N ASP A 31 11.18 8.64 7.31
CA ASP A 31 12.61 8.67 7.63
C ASP A 31 13.08 9.94 8.39
N SER A 32 12.19 10.92 8.62
CA SER A 32 12.53 12.06 9.45
C SER A 32 12.69 11.68 10.94
N GLY A 33 13.57 12.37 11.64
CA GLY A 33 13.94 12.03 13.01
C GLY A 33 12.83 12.21 14.06
N ASP A 34 11.79 12.95 13.72
CA ASP A 34 10.62 13.29 14.53
C ASP A 34 9.33 12.56 14.10
N ALA A 35 9.40 11.69 13.10
CA ALA A 35 8.23 11.11 12.47
C ALA A 35 7.46 10.07 13.30
N ILE A 36 8.10 9.45 14.27
CA ILE A 36 7.51 8.43 15.15
C ILE A 36 7.36 9.02 16.55
N VAL A 37 6.11 9.29 16.92
CA VAL A 37 5.77 9.99 18.16
C VAL A 37 4.80 9.18 19.02
N TYR A 38 4.93 9.32 20.35
CA TYR A 38 3.94 8.85 21.30
C TYR A 38 2.67 9.71 21.23
N GLU A 39 1.63 9.28 21.90
CA GLU A 39 0.31 9.92 21.99
C GLU A 39 0.38 11.37 22.53
N ASP A 40 1.41 11.69 23.30
CA ASP A 40 1.69 13.03 23.86
C ASP A 40 2.59 13.90 22.96
N GLY A 41 2.99 13.41 21.79
CA GLY A 41 3.83 14.13 20.83
C GLY A 41 5.34 13.98 21.05
N ARG A 42 5.80 13.34 22.10
CA ARG A 42 7.24 13.07 22.31
C ARG A 42 7.73 12.01 21.31
N ALA A 43 8.94 12.20 20.80
CA ALA A 43 9.56 11.24 19.90
C ALA A 43 9.81 9.88 20.58
N VAL A 44 9.50 8.80 19.87
CA VAL A 44 9.77 7.43 20.34
C VAL A 44 11.28 7.16 20.22
N PRO A 45 11.96 6.69 21.29
CA PRO A 45 13.37 6.34 21.21
C PRO A 45 13.58 5.02 20.46
N ALA A 46 14.75 4.87 19.83
CA ALA A 46 15.15 3.61 19.22
C ALA A 46 15.63 2.58 20.28
N PRO A 47 15.47 1.25 20.02
CA PRO A 47 15.00 0.62 18.79
C PRO A 47 13.47 0.63 18.64
N ILE A 48 12.98 0.93 17.45
CA ILE A 48 11.56 1.05 17.12
C ILE A 48 11.15 -0.08 16.17
N ALA A 49 9.98 -0.69 16.39
CA ALA A 49 9.41 -1.63 15.45
C ALA A 49 8.10 -1.05 14.87
N THR A 50 8.18 -0.41 13.71
CA THR A 50 7.02 0.21 13.07
C THR A 50 6.09 -0.83 12.41
N CYS A 51 4.81 -0.53 12.31
CA CYS A 51 3.80 -1.46 11.81
C CYS A 51 4.01 -1.81 10.33
N GLU A 52 4.33 -0.82 9.47
CA GLU A 52 4.55 -1.05 8.04
C GLU A 52 5.78 -1.92 7.77
N LEU A 53 6.83 -1.83 8.58
CA LEU A 53 8.01 -2.68 8.46
C LEU A 53 7.65 -4.16 8.67
N GLN A 54 6.74 -4.45 9.61
CA GLN A 54 6.22 -5.80 9.80
C GLN A 54 5.46 -6.27 8.55
N GLY A 55 4.64 -5.39 7.97
CA GLY A 55 3.92 -5.64 6.73
C GLY A 55 4.86 -5.96 5.56
N TYR A 56 5.88 -5.15 5.35
CA TYR A 56 6.87 -5.37 4.28
C TYR A 56 7.63 -6.68 4.46
N TRP A 57 8.07 -6.97 5.68
CA TRP A 57 8.78 -8.21 5.97
C TRP A 57 7.89 -9.44 5.78
N TYR A 58 6.61 -9.34 6.15
CA TYR A 58 5.62 -10.38 5.89
C TYR A 58 5.45 -10.63 4.38
N ALA A 59 5.22 -9.58 3.60
CA ALA A 59 5.06 -9.68 2.15
C ALA A 59 6.31 -10.25 1.48
N ALA A 60 7.49 -9.78 1.87
CA ALA A 60 8.77 -10.29 1.35
C ALA A 60 8.93 -11.80 1.61
N GLN A 61 8.62 -12.28 2.82
CA GLN A 61 8.66 -13.71 3.12
C GLN A 61 7.67 -14.53 2.28
N GLN A 62 6.44 -14.00 2.06
CA GLN A 62 5.43 -14.64 1.22
C GLN A 62 5.88 -14.76 -0.24
N LEU A 63 6.39 -13.68 -0.82
CA LEU A 63 6.86 -13.64 -2.20
C LEU A 63 8.09 -14.53 -2.40
N MET A 64 9.04 -14.47 -1.48
CA MET A 64 10.23 -15.34 -1.52
C MET A 64 9.89 -16.82 -1.33
N ALA A 65 8.85 -17.12 -0.56
CA ALA A 65 8.38 -18.52 -0.43
C ALA A 65 7.79 -19.03 -1.75
N VAL A 66 7.03 -18.19 -2.48
CA VAL A 66 6.52 -18.52 -3.82
C VAL A 66 7.67 -18.74 -4.79
N LEU A 67 8.66 -17.85 -4.80
CA LEU A 67 9.84 -17.96 -5.67
C LEU A 67 10.63 -19.26 -5.36
N ALA A 68 10.94 -19.51 -4.10
CA ALA A 68 11.62 -20.75 -3.68
C ALA A 68 10.82 -22.01 -4.07
N TRP A 69 9.48 -21.94 -3.98
CA TRP A 69 8.62 -23.04 -4.44
C TRP A 69 8.74 -23.29 -5.94
N VAL A 70 8.71 -22.23 -6.75
CA VAL A 70 8.84 -22.32 -8.23
C VAL A 70 10.22 -22.86 -8.63
N LEU A 71 11.28 -22.46 -7.91
CA LEU A 71 12.65 -22.94 -8.11
C LEU A 71 12.92 -24.37 -7.58
N GLY A 72 11.90 -25.03 -7.02
CA GLY A 72 12.05 -26.38 -6.48
C GLY A 72 12.59 -26.47 -5.04
N GLU A 73 12.94 -25.35 -4.41
CA GLU A 73 13.47 -25.27 -3.04
C GLU A 73 12.35 -25.46 -1.99
N ARG A 74 11.70 -26.62 -1.99
CA ARG A 74 10.49 -26.91 -1.19
C ARG A 74 10.66 -26.70 0.31
N ARG A 75 11.84 -27.04 0.85
CA ARG A 75 12.14 -26.85 2.28
C ARG A 75 12.18 -25.35 2.61
N ARG A 76 12.91 -24.56 1.83
CA ARG A 76 13.04 -23.11 2.00
C ARG A 76 11.68 -22.41 1.90
N ALA A 77 10.87 -22.78 0.93
CA ALA A 77 9.52 -22.26 0.77
C ALA A 77 8.66 -22.47 2.02
N ARG A 78 8.67 -23.70 2.57
CA ARG A 78 7.91 -24.02 3.80
C ARG A 78 8.41 -23.24 5.03
N GLU A 79 9.73 -23.07 5.17
CA GLU A 79 10.33 -22.28 6.26
C GLU A 79 9.87 -20.82 6.20
N LEU A 80 9.90 -20.20 5.01
CA LEU A 80 9.46 -18.83 4.78
C LEU A 80 7.96 -18.66 5.05
N TRP A 81 7.09 -19.56 4.59
CA TRP A 81 5.65 -19.50 4.87
C TRP A 81 5.34 -19.65 6.37
N ARG A 82 6.05 -20.54 7.08
CA ARG A 82 5.89 -20.67 8.54
C ARG A 82 6.33 -19.39 9.26
N ALA A 83 7.45 -18.80 8.84
CA ALA A 83 7.94 -17.54 9.41
C ALA A 83 6.97 -16.40 9.17
N ALA A 84 6.44 -16.25 7.94
CA ALA A 84 5.42 -15.25 7.60
C ALA A 84 4.14 -15.43 8.42
N ARG A 85 3.64 -16.68 8.54
CA ARG A 85 2.45 -16.96 9.36
C ARG A 85 2.65 -16.60 10.83
N ALA A 86 3.80 -16.96 11.39
CA ALA A 86 4.13 -16.63 12.77
C ALA A 86 4.30 -15.12 12.99
N LEU A 87 4.85 -14.39 11.99
CA LEU A 87 4.92 -12.92 12.02
C LEU A 87 3.52 -12.32 12.01
N LYS A 88 2.64 -12.76 11.11
CA LYS A 88 1.25 -12.27 11.03
C LYS A 88 0.50 -12.48 12.34
N GLN A 89 0.65 -13.64 12.98
CA GLN A 89 0.02 -13.90 14.29
C GLN A 89 0.51 -12.95 15.38
N ARG A 90 1.85 -12.73 15.45
CA ARG A 90 2.44 -11.79 16.43
C ARG A 90 2.00 -10.36 16.15
N PHE A 91 2.03 -9.93 14.90
CA PHE A 91 1.61 -8.59 14.50
C PHE A 91 0.17 -8.29 14.96
N ASN A 92 -0.77 -9.18 14.65
CA ASN A 92 -2.18 -8.96 15.00
C ASN A 92 -2.46 -9.03 16.52
N ARG A 93 -1.59 -9.68 17.29
CA ARG A 93 -1.68 -9.70 18.76
C ARG A 93 -1.04 -8.46 19.38
N ASP A 94 0.15 -8.06 18.89
CA ASP A 94 1.03 -7.10 19.57
C ASP A 94 0.78 -5.65 19.10
N PHE A 95 0.21 -5.44 17.91
CA PHE A 95 -0.07 -4.13 17.32
C PHE A 95 -1.55 -3.73 17.33
N TRP A 96 -2.46 -4.63 17.61
CA TRP A 96 -3.88 -4.34 17.67
C TRP A 96 -4.26 -3.65 18.97
N ASP A 97 -4.88 -2.48 18.87
CA ASP A 97 -5.51 -1.78 19.97
C ASP A 97 -7.03 -2.04 19.93
N PRO A 98 -7.58 -2.77 20.90
CA PRO A 98 -9.00 -3.09 20.93
C PRO A 98 -9.89 -1.90 21.30
N GLU A 99 -9.37 -0.88 22.01
CA GLU A 99 -10.11 0.32 22.38
C GLU A 99 -10.28 1.26 21.19
N GLU A 100 -9.21 1.55 20.48
CA GLU A 100 -9.22 2.35 19.26
C GLU A 100 -9.71 1.58 18.05
N ARG A 101 -9.81 0.24 18.12
CA ARG A 101 -10.12 -0.67 17.00
C ARG A 101 -9.24 -0.39 15.77
N PHE A 102 -7.96 -0.15 16.04
CA PHE A 102 -6.98 0.19 15.05
C PHE A 102 -5.61 -0.43 15.41
N TYR A 103 -4.67 -0.41 14.48
CA TYR A 103 -3.31 -0.85 14.78
C TYR A 103 -2.46 0.34 15.20
N GLY A 104 -1.67 0.17 16.24
CA GLY A 104 -0.69 1.17 16.67
C GLY A 104 0.41 1.38 15.64
N LEU A 105 1.01 2.56 15.69
CA LEU A 105 2.11 3.00 14.82
C LEU A 105 3.35 2.11 14.98
N ALA A 106 3.71 1.79 16.20
CA ALA A 106 4.98 1.12 16.52
C ALA A 106 4.95 0.38 17.86
N LEU A 107 5.95 -0.46 18.08
CA LEU A 107 6.36 -0.88 19.42
C LEU A 107 7.66 -0.15 19.79
N ASP A 108 7.69 0.44 20.97
CA ASP A 108 8.85 1.11 21.54
C ASP A 108 9.94 0.13 22.01
N PRO A 109 11.08 0.58 22.59
CA PRO A 109 12.13 -0.31 23.09
C PRO A 109 11.64 -1.33 24.12
N ASP A 110 10.67 -0.98 24.95
CA ASP A 110 10.10 -1.81 25.99
C ASP A 110 8.95 -2.70 25.48
N LYS A 111 8.66 -2.64 24.16
CA LYS A 111 7.57 -3.35 23.49
C LYS A 111 6.18 -2.86 23.88
N ARG A 112 6.08 -1.63 24.40
CA ARG A 112 4.81 -0.96 24.59
C ARG A 112 4.28 -0.49 23.24
N LEU A 113 2.99 -0.65 23.02
CA LEU A 113 2.31 -0.18 21.82
C LEU A 113 2.22 1.35 21.84
N VAL A 114 2.57 1.97 20.72
CA VAL A 114 2.39 3.40 20.44
C VAL A 114 1.08 3.52 19.65
N CYS A 115 0.01 3.97 20.33
CA CYS A 115 -1.37 3.99 19.81
C CYS A 115 -1.68 5.23 18.97
N THR A 116 -0.70 5.76 18.25
CA THR A 116 -0.88 6.94 17.41
C THR A 116 -1.49 6.55 16.06
N ALA A 117 -2.65 7.14 15.73
CA ALA A 117 -3.32 6.86 14.44
C ALA A 117 -2.61 7.58 13.28
N THR A 118 -2.12 6.80 12.34
CA THR A 118 -1.30 7.25 11.19
C THR A 118 -1.63 6.47 9.91
N SER A 119 -1.24 7.02 8.77
CA SER A 119 -1.32 6.36 7.46
C SER A 119 -0.45 5.09 7.36
N ASN A 120 0.57 4.91 8.20
CA ASN A 120 1.46 3.74 8.20
C ASN A 120 0.69 2.40 8.19
N VAL A 121 -0.46 2.35 8.87
CA VAL A 121 -1.33 1.16 8.91
C VAL A 121 -1.89 0.82 7.53
N GLY A 122 -2.05 1.80 6.64
CA GLY A 122 -2.48 1.58 5.25
C GLY A 122 -1.54 0.69 4.45
N HIS A 123 -0.22 0.75 4.68
CA HIS A 123 0.76 -0.16 4.07
C HIS A 123 0.54 -1.62 4.50
N CYS A 124 -0.03 -1.82 5.69
CA CYS A 124 -0.36 -3.15 6.18
C CYS A 124 -1.53 -3.79 5.41
N LEU A 125 -2.45 -2.99 4.83
CA LEU A 125 -3.46 -3.48 3.88
C LEU A 125 -2.80 -4.04 2.62
N ALA A 126 -1.90 -3.27 2.00
CA ALA A 126 -1.20 -3.69 0.78
C ALA A 126 -0.38 -4.97 1.00
N SER A 127 0.25 -5.14 2.15
CA SER A 127 1.01 -6.34 2.50
C SER A 127 0.14 -7.57 2.79
N GLY A 128 -1.10 -7.38 3.25
CA GLY A 128 -2.02 -8.44 3.67
C GLY A 128 -1.73 -9.02 5.05
N ILE A 129 -0.98 -8.32 5.90
CA ILE A 129 -0.63 -8.79 7.26
C ILE A 129 -1.80 -8.64 8.25
N ILE A 130 -2.73 -7.72 8.00
CA ILE A 130 -3.91 -7.46 8.85
C ILE A 130 -4.82 -8.70 8.91
N ALA A 131 -5.36 -8.99 10.09
CA ALA A 131 -6.38 -10.02 10.28
C ALA A 131 -7.71 -9.60 9.63
N ARG A 132 -8.44 -10.58 9.07
CA ARG A 132 -9.68 -10.29 8.31
C ARG A 132 -10.75 -9.63 9.16
N GLU A 133 -10.86 -10.03 10.41
CA GLU A 133 -11.80 -9.52 11.40
C GLU A 133 -11.63 -8.02 11.66
N HIS A 134 -10.42 -7.48 11.50
CA HIS A 134 -10.08 -6.08 11.76
C HIS A 134 -10.15 -5.18 10.52
N LEU A 135 -10.27 -5.75 9.32
CA LEU A 135 -10.17 -4.98 8.07
C LEU A 135 -11.19 -3.84 7.98
N ARG A 136 -12.45 -4.07 8.37
CA ARG A 136 -13.50 -3.05 8.30
C ARG A 136 -13.22 -1.88 9.22
N ASP A 137 -12.78 -2.15 10.45
CA ASP A 137 -12.45 -1.12 11.43
C ASP A 137 -11.26 -0.28 10.97
N VAL A 138 -10.20 -0.94 10.50
CA VAL A 138 -9.01 -0.30 9.95
C VAL A 138 -9.35 0.62 8.78
N VAL A 139 -10.14 0.15 7.83
CA VAL A 139 -10.52 0.94 6.64
C VAL A 139 -11.40 2.11 7.03
N ALA A 140 -12.39 1.90 7.91
CA ALA A 140 -13.24 2.98 8.43
C ALA A 140 -12.41 4.05 9.15
N ARG A 141 -11.41 3.64 9.93
CA ARG A 141 -10.53 4.56 10.65
C ARG A 141 -9.59 5.34 9.74
N LEU A 142 -9.01 4.71 8.74
CA LEU A 142 -8.14 5.38 7.74
C LEU A 142 -8.90 6.44 6.94
N LEU A 143 -10.18 6.23 6.68
CA LEU A 143 -11.03 7.14 5.90
C LEU A 143 -11.89 8.06 6.77
N ALA A 144 -11.67 8.08 8.09
CA ALA A 144 -12.30 9.04 8.99
C ALA A 144 -11.81 10.47 8.71
N PRO A 145 -12.64 11.52 8.95
CA PRO A 145 -12.32 12.90 8.55
C PRO A 145 -11.02 13.46 9.14
N ASP A 146 -10.62 12.99 10.30
CA ASP A 146 -9.38 13.41 10.96
C ASP A 146 -8.11 12.78 10.34
N LEU A 147 -8.23 11.69 9.57
CA LEU A 147 -7.14 11.13 8.76
C LEU A 147 -7.32 11.43 7.27
N PHE A 148 -8.51 11.26 6.72
CA PHE A 148 -8.76 11.52 5.30
C PHE A 148 -9.09 13.00 5.06
N SER A 149 -8.16 13.71 4.42
CA SER A 149 -8.30 15.15 4.16
C SER A 149 -9.27 15.51 3.04
N GLY A 150 -9.64 14.57 2.17
CA GLY A 150 -10.31 14.83 0.89
C GLY A 150 -9.37 14.81 -0.31
N TRP A 151 -8.07 15.05 -0.10
CA TRP A 151 -7.00 14.89 -1.09
C TRP A 151 -6.27 13.55 -0.97
N GLY A 152 -6.34 12.96 0.21
CA GLY A 152 -5.70 11.70 0.57
C GLY A 152 -5.68 11.50 2.08
N ILE A 153 -5.07 10.43 2.53
CA ILE A 153 -4.90 10.08 3.93
C ILE A 153 -3.67 10.81 4.46
N ARG A 154 -3.85 11.55 5.55
CA ARG A 154 -2.79 12.27 6.27
C ARG A 154 -1.84 11.32 6.95
N THR A 155 -0.58 11.70 7.05
CA THR A 155 0.44 10.94 7.76
C THR A 155 0.20 10.86 9.28
N LEU A 156 -0.60 11.77 9.84
CA LEU A 156 -0.99 11.80 11.25
C LEU A 156 -2.41 12.34 11.39
N THR A 157 -3.18 11.81 12.34
CA THR A 157 -4.53 12.28 12.67
C THR A 157 -4.51 13.74 13.16
N THR A 158 -5.50 14.53 12.76
CA THR A 158 -5.65 15.93 13.24
C THR A 158 -5.92 16.03 14.74
N ARG A 159 -6.30 14.93 15.40
CA ARG A 159 -6.54 14.87 16.86
C ARG A 159 -5.26 14.82 17.69
N HIS A 160 -4.11 14.59 17.04
CA HIS A 160 -2.84 14.40 17.74
C HIS A 160 -2.18 15.73 18.07
N PRO A 161 -1.59 15.93 19.28
CA PRO A 161 -0.99 17.21 19.65
C PRO A 161 0.21 17.64 18.78
N ALA A 162 0.91 16.69 18.15
CA ALA A 162 1.99 16.98 17.20
C ALA A 162 1.51 17.17 15.76
N TYR A 163 0.19 17.16 15.50
CA TYR A 163 -0.33 17.38 14.15
C TYR A 163 0.03 18.77 13.63
N ASN A 164 0.58 18.78 12.42
CA ASN A 164 0.81 20.01 11.66
C ASN A 164 0.63 19.70 10.18
N PRO A 165 -0.37 20.30 9.50
CA PRO A 165 -0.65 20.03 8.09
C PRO A 165 0.53 20.32 7.16
N LEU A 166 1.47 21.17 7.57
CA LEU A 166 2.71 21.47 6.85
C LEU A 166 3.95 20.76 7.42
N SER A 167 3.78 19.74 8.26
CA SER A 167 4.88 18.88 8.68
C SER A 167 5.15 17.77 7.67
N TYR A 168 6.42 17.46 7.43
CA TYR A 168 6.85 16.47 6.42
C TYR A 168 6.20 15.09 6.64
N HIS A 169 6.14 14.58 7.90
CA HIS A 169 5.55 13.27 8.23
C HIS A 169 4.51 13.29 9.37
N LEU A 170 4.11 14.48 9.86
CA LEU A 170 3.18 14.62 10.97
C LEU A 170 1.91 15.40 10.60
N GLY A 171 1.38 15.18 9.39
CA GLY A 171 0.11 15.79 8.97
C GLY A 171 -0.05 15.96 7.47
N SER A 172 1.03 15.94 6.69
CA SER A 172 1.02 16.02 5.22
C SER A 172 0.35 14.80 4.55
N VAL A 173 0.07 14.93 3.25
CA VAL A 173 -0.46 13.87 2.39
C VAL A 173 0.58 13.50 1.34
N TRP A 174 0.90 12.22 1.23
CA TRP A 174 1.90 11.69 0.30
C TRP A 174 1.21 10.87 -0.81
N PRO A 175 1.26 11.33 -2.07
CA PRO A 175 0.56 10.66 -3.16
C PRO A 175 0.99 9.20 -3.36
N VAL A 176 2.29 8.90 -3.32
CA VAL A 176 2.81 7.52 -3.47
C VAL A 176 2.35 6.58 -2.36
N GLU A 177 2.31 7.06 -1.11
CA GLU A 177 1.76 6.30 0.01
C GLU A 177 0.28 6.00 -0.21
N ASN A 178 -0.48 7.03 -0.59
CA ASN A 178 -1.92 6.91 -0.83
C ASN A 178 -2.23 6.00 -2.02
N ALA A 179 -1.42 5.99 -3.08
CA ALA A 179 -1.52 5.02 -4.17
C ALA A 179 -1.30 3.58 -3.67
N THR A 180 -0.34 3.37 -2.76
CA THR A 180 -0.09 2.06 -2.12
C THR A 180 -1.27 1.64 -1.24
N ILE A 181 -1.87 2.57 -0.50
CA ILE A 181 -3.07 2.31 0.31
C ILE A 181 -4.26 1.97 -0.60
N CYS A 182 -4.45 2.71 -1.70
CA CYS A 182 -5.46 2.44 -2.71
C CYS A 182 -5.34 1.01 -3.26
N PHE A 183 -4.14 0.59 -3.61
CA PHE A 183 -3.86 -0.80 -3.99
C PHE A 183 -4.23 -1.80 -2.87
N GLY A 184 -3.91 -1.47 -1.62
CA GLY A 184 -4.27 -2.29 -0.46
C GLY A 184 -5.77 -2.42 -0.27
N LEU A 185 -6.53 -1.34 -0.38
CA LEU A 185 -8.00 -1.32 -0.30
C LEU A 185 -8.61 -2.24 -1.36
N ARG A 186 -8.20 -2.08 -2.63
CA ARG A 186 -8.67 -2.91 -3.74
C ARG A 186 -8.37 -4.40 -3.53
N ARG A 187 -7.16 -4.69 -3.08
CA ARG A 187 -6.71 -6.06 -2.77
C ARG A 187 -7.56 -6.71 -1.67
N MET A 188 -8.03 -5.93 -0.70
CA MET A 188 -8.86 -6.40 0.41
C MET A 188 -10.37 -6.38 0.07
N GLY A 189 -10.76 -5.93 -1.13
CA GLY A 189 -12.14 -5.94 -1.61
C GLY A 189 -12.99 -4.74 -1.15
N PHE A 190 -12.36 -3.62 -0.84
CA PHE A 190 -13.00 -2.35 -0.48
C PHE A 190 -13.11 -1.44 -1.70
N ASP A 191 -13.99 -1.80 -2.63
CA ASP A 191 -14.09 -1.15 -3.94
C ASP A 191 -14.56 0.31 -3.85
N ALA A 192 -15.55 0.61 -3.01
CA ALA A 192 -16.04 1.97 -2.82
C ALA A 192 -14.96 2.90 -2.24
N GLU A 193 -14.23 2.41 -1.26
CA GLU A 193 -13.15 3.14 -0.60
C GLU A 193 -11.93 3.30 -1.54
N THR A 194 -11.69 2.30 -2.39
CA THR A 194 -10.67 2.39 -3.46
C THR A 194 -11.02 3.51 -4.44
N LEU A 195 -12.26 3.58 -4.92
CA LEU A 195 -12.71 4.64 -5.81
C LEU A 195 -12.61 6.02 -5.15
N ARG A 196 -13.08 6.13 -3.90
CA ARG A 196 -13.01 7.39 -3.13
C ARG A 196 -11.59 7.93 -3.02
N LEU A 197 -10.62 7.05 -2.72
CA LEU A 197 -9.21 7.46 -2.59
C LEU A 197 -8.58 7.74 -3.95
N ALA A 198 -8.88 6.95 -4.98
CA ALA A 198 -8.40 7.16 -6.35
C ALA A 198 -8.87 8.50 -6.92
N GLU A 199 -10.16 8.81 -6.78
CA GLU A 199 -10.74 10.09 -7.23
C GLU A 199 -10.13 11.30 -6.49
N ALA A 200 -9.80 11.15 -5.19
CA ALA A 200 -9.10 12.17 -4.43
C ALA A 200 -7.71 12.44 -5.01
N LEU A 201 -6.97 11.38 -5.36
CA LEU A 201 -5.64 11.51 -5.96
C LEU A 201 -5.68 12.09 -7.38
N PHE A 202 -6.69 11.78 -8.20
CA PHE A 202 -6.87 12.40 -9.50
C PHE A 202 -7.14 13.90 -9.37
N ARG A 203 -8.09 14.30 -8.51
CA ARG A 203 -8.34 15.73 -8.23
C ARG A 203 -7.11 16.45 -7.70
N LEU A 204 -6.29 15.76 -6.90
CA LEU A 204 -5.02 16.33 -6.44
C LEU A 204 -4.06 16.56 -7.60
N ALA A 205 -3.94 15.61 -8.54
CA ALA A 205 -3.06 15.73 -9.70
C ALA A 205 -3.45 16.91 -10.61
N GLU A 206 -4.76 17.13 -10.82
CA GLU A 206 -5.31 18.25 -11.62
C GLU A 206 -4.91 19.65 -11.11
N LEU A 207 -4.45 19.75 -9.86
CA LEU A 207 -3.96 21.03 -9.31
C LEU A 207 -2.53 21.39 -9.79
N TYR A 208 -1.83 20.48 -10.44
CA TYR A 208 -0.42 20.64 -10.81
C TYR A 208 -0.23 20.62 -12.33
N ALA A 209 0.75 21.40 -12.80
CA ALA A 209 1.09 21.44 -14.21
C ALA A 209 1.43 20.03 -14.76
N ASP A 210 0.86 19.70 -15.90
CA ASP A 210 1.02 18.38 -16.56
C ASP A 210 0.63 17.19 -15.66
N ASP A 211 -0.28 17.41 -14.69
CA ASP A 211 -0.72 16.40 -13.71
C ASP A 211 0.43 15.77 -12.90
N ARG A 212 1.53 16.50 -12.75
CA ARG A 212 2.75 16.01 -12.09
C ARG A 212 2.72 16.29 -10.60
N LEU A 213 2.45 15.26 -9.84
CA LEU A 213 2.39 15.34 -8.39
C LEU A 213 3.74 15.69 -7.75
N PRO A 214 3.75 16.61 -6.76
CA PRO A 214 4.90 16.85 -5.91
C PRO A 214 5.13 15.69 -4.94
N GLU A 215 6.26 15.68 -4.26
CA GLU A 215 6.61 14.65 -3.25
C GLU A 215 5.55 14.50 -2.17
N THR A 216 5.11 15.60 -1.60
CA THR A 216 4.06 15.67 -0.59
C THR A 216 3.35 17.01 -0.65
N VAL A 217 2.13 17.04 -0.16
CA VAL A 217 1.30 18.24 -0.05
C VAL A 217 0.86 18.44 1.39
N GLY A 218 0.40 19.62 1.74
CA GLY A 218 -0.15 19.89 3.06
C GLY A 218 -1.40 19.07 3.36
N GLY A 219 -1.73 18.94 4.63
CA GLY A 219 -2.86 18.15 5.11
C GLY A 219 -4.16 18.93 5.27
N TYR A 220 -4.28 20.15 4.73
CA TYR A 220 -5.52 20.91 4.80
C TYR A 220 -6.66 20.24 4.03
N ALA A 221 -7.87 20.29 4.58
CA ALA A 221 -9.05 19.78 3.91
C ALA A 221 -9.64 20.82 2.95
N PRO A 222 -10.42 20.42 1.90
CA PRO A 222 -11.00 21.35 0.93
C PRO A 222 -11.97 22.37 1.51
N ASP A 223 -12.59 22.10 2.65
CA ASP A 223 -13.46 23.01 3.40
C ASP A 223 -12.68 24.02 4.24
N GLU A 224 -11.44 23.71 4.59
CA GLU A 224 -10.53 24.61 5.31
C GLU A 224 -9.76 25.51 4.34
N HIS A 225 -9.34 24.94 3.20
CA HIS A 225 -8.54 25.64 2.21
C HIS A 225 -8.77 25.05 0.80
N PRO A 226 -8.90 25.88 -0.26
CA PRO A 226 -9.22 25.42 -1.62
C PRO A 226 -8.15 24.50 -2.24
N THR A 227 -6.96 24.45 -1.67
CA THR A 227 -5.88 23.53 -2.05
C THR A 227 -5.28 22.88 -0.80
N PRO A 228 -4.60 21.73 -0.92
CA PRO A 228 -4.02 21.05 0.25
C PRO A 228 -2.87 21.83 0.90
N GLY A 229 -2.45 22.95 0.29
CA GLY A 229 -1.25 23.69 0.67
C GLY A 229 0.04 23.03 0.16
N ALA A 230 1.01 23.86 -0.22
CA ALA A 230 2.32 23.38 -0.66
C ALA A 230 3.22 23.11 0.54
N TYR A 231 3.88 21.95 0.57
CA TYR A 231 4.98 21.74 1.50
C TYR A 231 6.24 22.46 0.97
N PRO A 232 6.83 23.44 1.70
CA PRO A 232 7.83 24.35 1.14
C PRO A 232 9.12 23.68 0.65
N ARG A 233 9.44 22.49 1.14
CA ARG A 233 10.64 21.72 0.77
C ARG A 233 10.32 20.48 -0.07
N SER A 234 9.11 20.38 -0.59
CA SER A 234 8.70 19.27 -1.45
C SER A 234 9.42 19.33 -2.79
N ASN A 235 9.96 18.21 -3.24
CA ASN A 235 10.41 18.09 -4.62
C ASN A 235 9.18 18.12 -5.54
N SER A 236 9.20 18.97 -6.58
CA SER A 236 8.06 19.10 -7.50
C SER A 236 8.57 19.29 -8.94
N PRO A 237 8.28 18.33 -9.85
CA PRO A 237 7.71 17.01 -9.60
C PRO A 237 8.70 16.10 -8.88
N GLN A 238 8.19 14.98 -8.32
CA GLN A 238 9.02 14.00 -7.63
C GLN A 238 8.95 12.63 -8.34
N THR A 239 10.10 12.00 -8.57
CA THR A 239 10.22 10.79 -9.41
C THR A 239 9.37 9.61 -8.92
N TRP A 240 9.31 9.34 -7.63
CA TRP A 240 8.49 8.21 -7.16
C TRP A 240 6.99 8.48 -7.26
N ASN A 241 6.54 9.75 -7.25
CA ASN A 241 5.14 10.09 -7.51
C ASN A 241 4.77 9.96 -9.00
N ALA A 242 5.74 9.93 -9.90
CA ALA A 242 5.49 9.52 -11.28
C ALA A 242 4.97 8.08 -11.37
N SER A 243 5.23 7.23 -10.36
CA SER A 243 4.68 5.88 -10.27
C SER A 243 3.31 5.82 -9.57
N ALA A 244 2.90 6.86 -8.83
CA ALA A 244 1.66 6.85 -8.06
C ALA A 244 0.42 6.74 -8.96
N MET A 245 0.29 7.59 -9.97
CA MET A 245 -0.84 7.55 -10.91
C MET A 245 -0.90 6.25 -11.73
N PRO A 246 0.19 5.75 -12.32
CA PRO A 246 0.21 4.41 -12.91
C PRO A 246 -0.22 3.29 -11.96
N LEU A 247 0.18 3.33 -10.67
CA LEU A 247 -0.25 2.34 -9.68
C LEU A 247 -1.76 2.45 -9.40
N VAL A 248 -2.31 3.66 -9.28
CA VAL A 248 -3.76 3.87 -9.12
C VAL A 248 -4.51 3.34 -10.35
N LEU A 249 -4.04 3.65 -11.56
CA LEU A 249 -4.65 3.14 -12.80
C LEU A 249 -4.56 1.61 -12.87
N GLN A 250 -3.40 1.03 -12.58
CA GLN A 250 -3.22 -0.42 -12.50
C GLN A 250 -4.20 -1.07 -11.50
N THR A 251 -4.39 -0.41 -10.36
CA THR A 251 -5.31 -0.85 -9.29
C THR A 251 -6.75 -0.83 -9.76
N LEU A 252 -7.19 0.26 -10.39
CA LEU A 252 -8.55 0.42 -10.91
C LEU A 252 -8.85 -0.55 -12.05
N LEU A 253 -7.92 -0.80 -12.95
CA LEU A 253 -8.10 -1.75 -14.04
C LEU A 253 -7.83 -3.20 -13.62
N GLY A 254 -7.31 -3.42 -12.41
CA GLY A 254 -6.98 -4.73 -11.87
C GLY A 254 -5.93 -5.48 -12.67
N LEU A 255 -4.95 -4.74 -13.25
CA LEU A 255 -3.94 -5.32 -14.14
C LEU A 255 -2.93 -6.14 -13.33
N MET A 256 -2.85 -7.44 -13.60
CA MET A 256 -1.86 -8.33 -13.00
C MET A 256 -1.20 -9.21 -14.08
N PRO A 257 0.02 -8.84 -14.51
CA PRO A 257 0.73 -9.57 -15.54
C PRO A 257 1.45 -10.81 -14.99
N TYR A 258 1.27 -11.92 -15.68
CA TYR A 258 2.05 -13.16 -15.53
C TYR A 258 2.81 -13.43 -16.83
N ALA A 259 3.78 -12.58 -17.11
CA ALA A 259 4.50 -12.54 -18.41
C ALA A 259 5.11 -13.90 -18.81
N ALA A 260 5.70 -14.64 -17.87
CA ALA A 260 6.25 -15.97 -18.12
C ALA A 260 5.20 -17.04 -18.52
N ARG A 261 3.91 -16.74 -18.37
CA ARG A 261 2.78 -17.59 -18.75
C ARG A 261 1.94 -17.01 -19.89
N HIS A 262 2.37 -15.87 -20.44
CA HIS A 262 1.61 -15.13 -21.44
C HIS A 262 0.18 -14.80 -20.99
N VAL A 263 -0.01 -14.48 -19.69
CA VAL A 263 -1.32 -14.17 -19.10
C VAL A 263 -1.31 -12.78 -18.53
N LEU A 264 -2.37 -12.02 -18.80
CA LEU A 264 -2.74 -10.79 -18.12
C LEU A 264 -4.11 -11.00 -17.47
N LEU A 265 -4.15 -10.95 -16.14
CA LEU A 265 -5.43 -10.87 -15.44
C LEU A 265 -5.89 -9.42 -15.43
N VAL A 266 -7.20 -9.21 -15.54
CA VAL A 266 -7.86 -7.90 -15.48
C VAL A 266 -9.12 -7.99 -14.63
N ASP A 267 -9.36 -6.96 -13.83
CA ASP A 267 -10.57 -6.85 -13.00
C ASP A 267 -10.95 -5.37 -12.84
N PRO A 268 -11.53 -4.76 -13.91
CA PRO A 268 -11.75 -3.32 -13.94
C PRO A 268 -12.81 -2.86 -12.93
N LEU A 269 -12.46 -1.78 -12.24
CA LEU A 269 -13.30 -0.99 -11.36
C LEU A 269 -13.17 0.48 -11.82
N LEU A 270 -14.13 0.98 -12.61
CA LEU A 270 -14.06 2.32 -13.16
C LEU A 270 -14.83 3.32 -12.31
N PRO A 271 -14.29 4.54 -12.06
CA PRO A 271 -15.06 5.65 -11.52
C PRO A 271 -16.32 5.94 -12.36
N SER A 272 -17.38 6.46 -11.73
CA SER A 272 -18.61 6.80 -12.46
C SER A 272 -18.41 7.88 -13.53
N SER A 273 -17.44 8.76 -13.32
CA SER A 273 -17.01 9.80 -14.29
C SER A 273 -16.27 9.27 -15.51
N TRP A 274 -15.86 7.98 -15.50
CA TRP A 274 -15.10 7.38 -16.61
C TRP A 274 -15.98 6.41 -17.42
N PRO A 275 -16.55 6.85 -18.54
CA PRO A 275 -17.38 5.96 -19.37
C PRO A 275 -16.56 4.85 -20.02
N ALA A 276 -15.33 5.14 -20.41
CA ALA A 276 -14.39 4.19 -20.97
C ALA A 276 -12.93 4.65 -20.78
N VAL A 277 -12.01 3.67 -20.78
CA VAL A 277 -10.56 3.87 -20.79
C VAL A 277 -9.93 2.94 -21.80
N GLU A 278 -9.00 3.42 -22.58
CA GLU A 278 -8.19 2.60 -23.49
C GLU A 278 -6.72 2.66 -23.09
N LEU A 279 -6.10 1.50 -23.04
CA LEU A 279 -4.65 1.35 -22.90
C LEU A 279 -4.08 0.88 -24.22
N HIS A 280 -3.20 1.67 -24.80
CA HIS A 280 -2.50 1.32 -26.04
C HIS A 280 -1.04 0.99 -25.75
N GLY A 281 -0.53 -0.05 -26.44
CA GLY A 281 0.87 -0.41 -26.36
C GLY A 281 1.32 -1.01 -25.03
N LEU A 282 0.42 -1.59 -24.23
CA LEU A 282 0.76 -2.25 -22.96
C LEU A 282 1.69 -3.45 -23.23
N ARG A 283 2.88 -3.42 -22.64
CA ARG A 283 3.85 -4.51 -22.78
C ARG A 283 3.72 -5.52 -21.64
N VAL A 284 3.49 -6.78 -22.00
CA VAL A 284 3.44 -7.93 -21.08
C VAL A 284 4.44 -8.98 -21.57
N GLY A 285 5.63 -9.00 -20.98
CA GLY A 285 6.76 -9.78 -21.48
C GLY A 285 7.16 -9.34 -22.89
N GLY A 286 7.15 -10.27 -23.85
CA GLY A 286 7.44 -10.00 -25.27
C GLY A 286 6.24 -9.55 -26.09
N THR A 287 5.05 -9.49 -25.50
CA THR A 287 3.81 -9.12 -26.20
C THR A 287 3.45 -7.66 -25.95
N THR A 288 3.03 -6.96 -27.01
CA THR A 288 2.38 -5.66 -26.93
C THR A 288 0.87 -5.84 -27.16
N ALA A 289 0.03 -5.18 -26.36
CA ALA A 289 -1.41 -5.28 -26.45
C ALA A 289 -2.11 -3.95 -26.19
N SER A 290 -3.27 -3.75 -26.81
CA SER A 290 -4.17 -2.62 -26.56
C SER A 290 -5.51 -3.15 -26.03
N LEU A 291 -6.02 -2.53 -24.97
CA LEU A 291 -7.25 -2.96 -24.31
C LEU A 291 -8.17 -1.76 -24.11
N ARG A 292 -9.48 -2.05 -24.18
CA ARG A 292 -10.54 -1.10 -23.80
C ARG A 292 -11.30 -1.63 -22.61
N PHE A 293 -11.57 -0.75 -21.67
CA PHE A 293 -12.40 -0.98 -20.47
C PHE A 293 -13.54 0.03 -20.51
N TRP A 294 -14.78 -0.40 -20.22
CA TRP A 294 -15.94 0.51 -20.22
C TRP A 294 -17.02 0.04 -19.26
N ARG A 295 -17.96 0.94 -18.94
CA ARG A 295 -19.19 0.63 -18.20
C ARG A 295 -20.35 0.51 -19.17
N ASP A 296 -21.25 -0.43 -18.91
CA ASP A 296 -22.53 -0.51 -19.59
C ASP A 296 -23.64 0.27 -18.84
N GLU A 297 -24.83 0.27 -19.41
CA GLU A 297 -26.02 0.94 -18.86
C GLU A 297 -26.43 0.39 -17.46
N ASN A 298 -26.02 -0.82 -17.12
CA ASN A 298 -26.25 -1.46 -15.83
C ASN A 298 -25.10 -1.28 -14.85
N ASP A 299 -24.19 -0.35 -15.12
CA ASP A 299 -23.03 -0.03 -14.28
C ASP A 299 -22.00 -1.17 -14.17
N ARG A 300 -22.04 -2.14 -15.12
CA ARG A 300 -21.10 -3.24 -15.15
C ARG A 300 -19.89 -2.88 -15.99
N THR A 301 -18.71 -3.18 -15.48
CA THR A 301 -17.46 -2.97 -16.23
C THR A 301 -17.20 -4.13 -17.18
N HIS A 302 -16.67 -3.79 -18.35
CA HIS A 302 -16.30 -4.74 -19.40
C HIS A 302 -14.85 -4.52 -19.83
N THR A 303 -14.29 -5.54 -20.48
CA THR A 303 -12.93 -5.50 -21.03
C THR A 303 -12.94 -6.10 -22.45
N ARG A 304 -12.24 -5.46 -23.38
CA ARG A 304 -12.03 -5.96 -24.73
C ARG A 304 -10.56 -5.80 -25.10
N LEU A 305 -9.97 -6.87 -25.61
CA LEU A 305 -8.69 -6.81 -26.31
C LEU A 305 -8.95 -6.21 -27.70
N LEU A 306 -8.31 -5.08 -28.00
CA LEU A 306 -8.42 -4.39 -29.28
C LEU A 306 -7.44 -4.99 -30.29
N GLU A 307 -6.18 -5.09 -29.88
CA GLU A 307 -5.10 -5.64 -30.69
C GLU A 307 -4.03 -6.28 -29.80
N LYS A 308 -3.24 -7.19 -30.36
CA LYS A 308 -2.04 -7.73 -29.75
C LYS A 308 -1.02 -8.18 -30.78
N ASP A 309 0.25 -8.02 -30.43
CA ASP A 309 1.39 -8.57 -31.17
C ASP A 309 2.15 -9.53 -30.23
N GLY A 310 1.95 -10.83 -30.42
CA GLY A 310 2.50 -11.91 -29.61
C GLY A 310 1.47 -12.73 -28.82
N PRO A 311 1.95 -13.78 -28.12
CA PRO A 311 1.08 -14.69 -27.37
C PRO A 311 0.68 -14.07 -26.03
N LEU A 312 -0.59 -13.65 -25.90
CA LEU A 312 -1.16 -13.14 -24.64
C LEU A 312 -2.59 -13.62 -24.47
N HIS A 313 -2.90 -14.14 -23.29
CA HIS A 313 -4.25 -14.47 -22.85
C HIS A 313 -4.71 -13.43 -21.83
N VAL A 314 -5.74 -12.67 -22.16
CA VAL A 314 -6.39 -11.73 -21.23
C VAL A 314 -7.54 -12.45 -20.55
N ILE A 315 -7.47 -12.55 -19.22
CA ILE A 315 -8.45 -13.29 -18.41
C ILE A 315 -9.08 -12.31 -17.41
N ARG A 316 -10.40 -12.18 -17.47
CA ARG A 316 -11.13 -11.37 -16.48
C ARG A 316 -11.36 -12.18 -15.22
N GLN A 317 -10.63 -11.84 -14.17
CA GLN A 317 -10.85 -12.38 -12.82
C GLN A 317 -10.15 -11.50 -11.78
N PRO A 318 -10.67 -11.45 -10.55
CA PRO A 318 -9.97 -10.80 -9.46
C PRO A 318 -8.56 -11.36 -9.30
N PRO A 319 -7.57 -10.53 -8.92
CA PRO A 319 -6.23 -11.00 -8.62
C PRO A 319 -6.28 -12.20 -7.66
N PRO A 320 -5.41 -13.21 -7.83
CA PRO A 320 -5.39 -14.40 -6.95
C PRO A 320 -5.22 -14.08 -5.47
N GLU A 321 -4.83 -12.86 -5.18
CA GLU A 321 -4.60 -12.33 -3.84
C GLU A 321 -5.84 -11.68 -3.23
N ALA A 322 -6.90 -11.47 -4.02
CA ALA A 322 -8.16 -10.96 -3.50
C ALA A 322 -8.69 -11.85 -2.36
N VAL A 323 -9.34 -11.21 -1.41
CA VAL A 323 -9.81 -11.83 -0.18
C VAL A 323 -10.61 -13.10 -0.46
N GLY A 324 -10.18 -14.24 0.11
CA GLY A 324 -10.87 -15.52 -0.02
C GLY A 324 -10.19 -16.57 -0.90
N VAL A 325 -9.18 -16.20 -1.65
CA VAL A 325 -8.43 -17.16 -2.48
C VAL A 325 -7.26 -17.74 -1.68
N GLY A 326 -7.40 -18.95 -1.18
CA GLY A 326 -6.34 -19.66 -0.47
C GLY A 326 -5.14 -19.95 -1.37
N LEU A 327 -3.96 -20.17 -0.77
CA LEU A 327 -2.69 -20.43 -1.46
C LEU A 327 -2.79 -21.53 -2.53
N GLY A 328 -3.59 -22.58 -2.29
CA GLY A 328 -3.79 -23.67 -3.25
C GLY A 328 -4.48 -23.22 -4.55
N ARG A 329 -5.39 -22.24 -4.50
CA ARG A 329 -5.98 -21.62 -5.70
C ARG A 329 -4.98 -20.69 -6.39
N ARG A 330 -4.18 -19.94 -5.63
CA ARG A 330 -3.10 -19.10 -6.17
C ARG A 330 -2.12 -19.93 -7.00
N LEU A 331 -1.72 -21.08 -6.50
CA LEU A 331 -0.80 -21.98 -7.21
C LEU A 331 -1.46 -22.64 -8.42
N ARG A 332 -2.77 -22.99 -8.36
CA ARG A 332 -3.49 -23.56 -9.51
C ARG A 332 -3.68 -22.55 -10.64
N ALA A 333 -3.90 -21.27 -10.33
CA ALA A 333 -3.98 -20.20 -11.33
C ALA A 333 -2.64 -19.98 -12.08
N LEU A 334 -1.52 -20.41 -11.49
CA LEU A 334 -0.18 -20.33 -12.08
C LEU A 334 0.22 -21.61 -12.83
N LEU A 335 -0.55 -22.70 -12.69
CA LEU A 335 -0.29 -23.95 -13.42
C LEU A 335 -1.08 -23.96 -14.73
N PRO A 336 -0.51 -24.47 -15.82
CA PRO A 336 -1.25 -24.64 -17.07
C PRO A 336 -2.45 -25.55 -16.81
N SER A 337 -3.62 -25.18 -17.30
CA SER A 337 -4.72 -26.12 -17.51
C SER A 337 -4.20 -27.24 -18.43
N LYS A 338 -4.29 -28.47 -17.94
CA LYS A 338 -4.00 -29.65 -18.78
C LYS A 338 -4.98 -29.72 -19.93
#